data_6543c9b5f414067db56be9e748c832b8
#
_entry.id   6543c9b5f414067db56be9e748c832b8
#
_cell.length_a   1.000
_cell.length_b   1.000
_cell.length_c   1.000
_cell.angle_alpha   90.00
_cell.angle_beta   90.00
_cell.angle_gamma   90.00
#
_symmetry.space_group_name_H-M   'P 1'
#
loop_
_entity.id
_entity.type
_entity.pdbx_description
1 polymer ?
#
loop_
_entity_poly.entity_id
_entity_poly.type
_entity_poly.pdbx_seq_one_letter_code
_entity_poly.pdbx_strand_id
1 'polypeptide(L)'
;MWFPNAEVTVNPALLLLLGVMVGTLSGFFGVGGGFLITGGLLVFGVPPVFAVGTGLALIMGSSIINTLKHRHLGNVDLRLGMLMLVGTVPGVFLAEQLNSTLEEAGVIGPVIRYVYILFLGALGGFIVNDYLKMRRASKSNAETISTASLARRVQAMRVPPHSIWLPGKGIIPTYVSLPVSGIESLSVFVPIVVGFAVGFFAGLLGAGGGFLLMPALIFGLGVPTTVAIGTDLFQIIVTGSWGTFIYAMSHSVDPKMAIFMLTAASVGSQLGATATNFVEPARIRILYGVTILGGAVAVALEQVSTFSDSVEFLSTVASMVLLSIAGAMCLTIMAMMIIANRKSQDQTVVTADD
;
A
#
# COMPACT_ATOMS: atom_id res chain seq x y z
N MET A 1 3.29 9.04 -27.65
CA MET A 1 4.56 8.33 -27.66
C MET A 1 4.28 6.85 -27.89
N TRP A 2 5.02 6.21 -28.80
CA TRP A 2 4.84 4.79 -29.10
C TRP A 2 5.62 3.91 -28.11
N PHE A 3 4.96 2.88 -27.60
CA PHE A 3 5.52 1.89 -26.68
C PHE A 3 5.54 0.52 -27.37
N PRO A 4 6.73 0.05 -27.77
CA PRO A 4 6.84 -1.08 -28.71
C PRO A 4 6.42 -2.41 -28.11
N ASN A 5 6.65 -2.65 -26.80
CA ASN A 5 6.30 -3.92 -26.18
C ASN A 5 4.78 -4.05 -25.96
N ALA A 6 4.15 -2.96 -25.56
CA ALA A 6 2.69 -2.93 -25.36
C ALA A 6 1.91 -2.64 -26.66
N GLU A 7 2.59 -2.34 -27.78
CA GLU A 7 2.02 -2.01 -29.09
C GLU A 7 0.96 -0.89 -29.04
N VAL A 8 1.17 0.12 -28.17
CA VAL A 8 0.19 1.18 -27.92
C VAL A 8 0.82 2.57 -27.98
N THR A 9 0.03 3.54 -28.47
CA THR A 9 0.40 4.96 -28.42
C THR A 9 -0.33 5.64 -27.27
N VAL A 10 0.44 6.15 -26.30
CA VAL A 10 -0.11 6.87 -25.13
C VAL A 10 0.42 8.28 -25.10
N ASN A 11 -0.42 9.22 -24.63
CA ASN A 11 0.00 10.60 -24.43
C ASN A 11 1.02 10.68 -23.29
N PRO A 12 2.25 11.16 -23.53
CA PRO A 12 3.30 11.20 -22.51
C PRO A 12 2.92 12.09 -21.30
N ALA A 13 2.15 13.16 -21.51
CA ALA A 13 1.72 14.02 -20.42
C ALA A 13 0.79 13.30 -19.43
N LEU A 14 -0.09 12.41 -19.94
CA LEU A 14 -0.97 11.59 -19.08
C LEU A 14 -0.18 10.57 -18.27
N LEU A 15 0.86 9.97 -18.86
CA LEU A 15 1.75 9.03 -18.16
C LEU A 15 2.55 9.73 -17.06
N LEU A 16 3.07 10.93 -17.33
CA LEU A 16 3.77 11.73 -16.32
C LEU A 16 2.82 12.13 -15.18
N LEU A 17 1.62 12.59 -15.52
CA LEU A 17 0.59 12.93 -14.51
C LEU A 17 0.26 11.73 -13.64
N LEU A 18 -0.02 10.58 -14.24
CA LEU A 18 -0.29 9.35 -13.51
C LEU A 18 0.91 8.96 -12.63
N GLY A 19 2.14 9.07 -13.17
CA GLY A 19 3.36 8.81 -12.41
C GLY A 19 3.47 9.69 -11.15
N VAL A 20 3.27 11.03 -11.29
CA VAL A 20 3.29 11.96 -10.14
C VAL A 20 2.20 11.59 -9.13
N MET A 21 0.97 11.33 -9.58
CA MET A 21 -0.15 10.97 -8.69
C MET A 21 0.17 9.70 -7.90
N VAL A 22 0.57 8.65 -8.59
CA VAL A 22 0.91 7.36 -7.98
C VAL A 22 2.09 7.50 -7.03
N GLY A 23 3.15 8.21 -7.45
CA GLY A 23 4.30 8.47 -6.59
C GLY A 23 3.92 9.20 -5.31
N THR A 24 3.09 10.25 -5.42
CA THR A 24 2.61 11.02 -4.26
C THR A 24 1.81 10.14 -3.29
N LEU A 25 0.87 9.36 -3.80
CA LEU A 25 0.06 8.48 -2.97
C LEU A 25 0.88 7.33 -2.38
N SER A 26 1.81 6.76 -3.16
CA SER A 26 2.75 5.74 -2.69
C SER A 26 3.62 6.26 -1.54
N GLY A 27 4.22 7.44 -1.71
CA GLY A 27 5.05 8.07 -0.66
C GLY A 27 4.27 8.46 0.59
N PHE A 28 3.02 8.87 0.44
CA PHE A 28 2.18 9.33 1.55
C PHE A 28 1.50 8.18 2.31
N PHE A 29 0.97 7.18 1.61
CA PHE A 29 0.26 6.06 2.22
C PHE A 29 1.11 4.80 2.38
N GLY A 30 2.21 4.68 1.67
CA GLY A 30 3.03 3.46 1.70
C GLY A 30 2.50 2.29 0.88
N VAL A 31 1.49 2.49 0.05
CA VAL A 31 0.74 1.41 -0.63
C VAL A 31 1.39 0.94 -1.94
N GLY A 32 2.44 1.63 -2.40
CA GLY A 32 3.04 1.36 -3.71
C GLY A 32 2.19 1.84 -4.91
N GLY A 33 0.87 2.04 -4.74
CA GLY A 33 -0.01 2.58 -5.77
C GLY A 33 -0.47 1.59 -6.86
N GLY A 34 -0.30 0.28 -6.65
CA GLY A 34 -0.51 -0.76 -7.66
C GLY A 34 -1.86 -0.72 -8.36
N PHE A 35 -2.94 -0.66 -7.59
CA PHE A 35 -4.29 -0.64 -8.14
C PHE A 35 -4.59 0.64 -8.95
N LEU A 36 -3.95 1.78 -8.60
CA LEU A 36 -4.10 3.05 -9.32
C LEU A 36 -3.36 3.04 -10.66
N ILE A 37 -2.18 2.43 -10.70
CA ILE A 37 -1.36 2.35 -11.91
C ILE A 37 -2.07 1.50 -12.94
N THR A 38 -2.48 0.29 -12.56
CA THR A 38 -3.16 -0.63 -13.46
C THR A 38 -4.45 0.00 -13.99
N GLY A 39 -5.30 0.58 -13.13
CA GLY A 39 -6.51 1.27 -13.54
C GLY A 39 -6.24 2.45 -14.47
N GLY A 40 -5.23 3.28 -14.17
CA GLY A 40 -4.85 4.42 -15.01
C GLY A 40 -4.32 4.00 -16.39
N LEU A 41 -3.48 2.96 -16.46
CA LEU A 41 -2.95 2.44 -17.73
C LEU A 41 -4.05 1.83 -18.60
N LEU A 42 -5.02 1.13 -17.99
CA LEU A 42 -6.19 0.60 -18.69
C LEU A 42 -7.00 1.71 -19.34
N VAL A 43 -7.26 2.82 -18.65
CA VAL A 43 -7.95 4.00 -19.20
C VAL A 43 -7.20 4.59 -20.38
N PHE A 44 -5.87 4.50 -20.38
CA PHE A 44 -5.03 4.99 -21.49
C PHE A 44 -4.92 4.00 -22.66
N GLY A 45 -5.66 2.89 -22.61
CA GLY A 45 -5.72 1.86 -23.64
C GLY A 45 -4.54 0.89 -23.65
N VAL A 46 -3.80 0.80 -22.55
CA VAL A 46 -2.72 -0.20 -22.40
C VAL A 46 -3.34 -1.57 -22.16
N PRO A 47 -2.92 -2.63 -22.90
CA PRO A 47 -3.43 -3.97 -22.69
C PRO A 47 -3.28 -4.43 -21.24
N PRO A 48 -4.27 -5.16 -20.67
CA PRO A 48 -4.31 -5.47 -19.22
C PRO A 48 -3.05 -6.13 -18.68
N VAL A 49 -2.49 -7.09 -19.41
CA VAL A 49 -1.28 -7.81 -18.98
C VAL A 49 -0.08 -6.88 -18.89
N PHE A 50 0.09 -5.96 -19.85
CA PHE A 50 1.14 -4.93 -19.83
C PHE A 50 0.89 -3.86 -18.76
N ALA A 51 -0.37 -3.50 -18.52
CA ALA A 51 -0.73 -2.57 -17.46
C ALA A 51 -0.33 -3.10 -16.08
N VAL A 52 -0.58 -4.40 -15.81
CA VAL A 52 -0.16 -5.06 -14.57
C VAL A 52 1.36 -5.18 -14.49
N GLY A 53 2.02 -5.75 -15.50
CA GLY A 53 3.46 -5.99 -15.46
C GLY A 53 4.28 -4.69 -15.39
N THR A 54 3.92 -3.68 -16.20
CA THR A 54 4.56 -2.35 -16.18
C THR A 54 4.26 -1.62 -14.88
N GLY A 55 3.05 -1.79 -14.34
CA GLY A 55 2.65 -1.28 -13.04
C GLY A 55 3.50 -1.83 -11.91
N LEU A 56 3.74 -3.14 -11.86
CA LEU A 56 4.60 -3.79 -10.86
C LEU A 56 6.05 -3.27 -10.94
N ALA A 57 6.59 -3.08 -12.15
CA ALA A 57 7.92 -2.49 -12.34
C ALA A 57 8.00 -1.05 -11.80
N LEU A 58 6.96 -0.24 -12.02
CA LEU A 58 6.87 1.10 -11.46
C LEU A 58 6.75 1.08 -9.94
N ILE A 59 5.93 0.19 -9.37
CA ILE A 59 5.76 0.05 -7.92
C ILE A 59 7.10 -0.34 -7.27
N MET A 60 7.81 -1.29 -7.83
CA MET A 60 9.13 -1.69 -7.36
C MET A 60 10.08 -0.49 -7.31
N GLY A 61 10.21 0.25 -8.43
CA GLY A 61 11.09 1.41 -8.51
C GLY A 61 10.69 2.54 -7.57
N SER A 62 9.40 2.89 -7.51
CA SER A 62 8.89 3.93 -6.61
C SER A 62 9.03 3.54 -5.12
N SER A 63 8.84 2.26 -4.78
CA SER A 63 9.01 1.78 -3.41
C SER A 63 10.46 1.83 -2.93
N ILE A 64 11.44 1.62 -3.82
CA ILE A 64 12.86 1.83 -3.50
C ILE A 64 13.09 3.31 -3.12
N ILE A 65 12.63 4.24 -3.95
CA ILE A 65 12.79 5.68 -3.72
C ILE A 65 12.11 6.10 -2.42
N ASN A 66 10.87 5.65 -2.21
CA ASN A 66 10.08 5.95 -1.02
C ASN A 66 10.71 5.35 0.25
N THR A 67 11.17 4.10 0.20
CA THR A 67 11.83 3.45 1.34
C THR A 67 13.09 4.20 1.75
N LEU A 68 13.91 4.63 0.78
CA LEU A 68 15.10 5.44 1.06
C LEU A 68 14.72 6.76 1.75
N LYS A 69 13.68 7.45 1.26
CA LYS A 69 13.20 8.68 1.88
C LYS A 69 12.67 8.46 3.29
N HIS A 70 11.77 7.47 3.48
CA HIS A 70 11.23 7.14 4.81
C HIS A 70 12.31 6.63 5.78
N ARG A 71 13.36 5.96 5.28
CA ARG A 71 14.50 5.57 6.11
C ARG A 71 15.27 6.79 6.62
N HIS A 72 15.49 7.80 5.79
CA HIS A 72 16.09 9.07 6.22
C HIS A 72 15.23 9.80 7.25
N LEU A 73 13.91 9.64 7.19
CA LEU A 73 12.97 10.17 8.18
C LEU A 73 12.87 9.33 9.47
N GLY A 74 13.59 8.21 9.56
CA GLY A 74 13.52 7.29 10.70
C GLY A 74 12.26 6.41 10.75
N ASN A 75 11.50 6.35 9.67
CA ASN A 75 10.19 5.71 9.58
C ASN A 75 10.24 4.25 9.05
N VAL A 76 11.39 3.59 9.00
CA VAL A 76 11.51 2.21 8.49
C VAL A 76 12.06 1.31 9.58
N ASP A 77 11.27 0.33 10.00
CA ASP A 77 11.73 -0.74 10.88
C ASP A 77 12.20 -1.94 10.05
N LEU A 78 13.51 -1.95 9.75
CA LEU A 78 14.11 -3.03 8.97
C LEU A 78 14.03 -4.39 9.68
N ARG A 79 14.07 -4.42 11.03
CA ARG A 79 13.99 -5.68 11.79
C ARG A 79 12.61 -6.28 11.63
N LEU A 80 11.57 -5.47 11.83
CA LEU A 80 10.19 -5.89 11.62
C LEU A 80 9.97 -6.33 10.17
N GLY A 81 10.42 -5.52 9.20
CA GLY A 81 10.32 -5.83 7.79
C GLY A 81 10.98 -7.15 7.41
N MET A 82 12.21 -7.41 7.86
CA MET A 82 12.92 -8.66 7.60
C MET A 82 12.23 -9.88 8.22
N LEU A 83 11.68 -9.76 9.43
CA LEU A 83 10.92 -10.84 10.05
C LEU A 83 9.64 -11.15 9.25
N MET A 84 8.97 -10.13 8.76
CA MET A 84 7.77 -10.31 7.95
C MET A 84 8.08 -10.93 6.60
N LEU A 85 9.24 -10.62 5.97
CA LEU A 85 9.65 -11.23 4.70
C LEU A 85 9.76 -12.75 4.78
N VAL A 86 10.17 -13.29 5.93
CA VAL A 86 10.22 -14.75 6.16
C VAL A 86 8.84 -15.40 5.96
N GLY A 87 7.77 -14.69 6.31
CA GLY A 87 6.39 -15.14 6.06
C GLY A 87 5.87 -14.72 4.67
N THR A 88 6.16 -13.49 4.25
CA THR A 88 5.64 -12.92 2.99
C THR A 88 6.04 -13.74 1.77
N VAL A 89 7.31 -14.15 1.67
CA VAL A 89 7.81 -14.92 0.53
C VAL A 89 7.07 -16.24 0.33
N PRO A 90 6.94 -17.14 1.34
CA PRO A 90 6.16 -18.35 1.18
C PRO A 90 4.66 -18.10 1.00
N GLY A 91 4.12 -16.99 1.57
CA GLY A 91 2.74 -16.58 1.35
C GLY A 91 2.45 -16.26 -0.12
N VAL A 92 3.30 -15.44 -0.74
CA VAL A 92 3.20 -15.10 -2.18
C VAL A 92 3.33 -16.36 -3.04
N PHE A 93 4.27 -17.24 -2.74
CA PHE A 93 4.47 -18.47 -3.48
C PHE A 93 3.23 -19.38 -3.44
N LEU A 94 2.61 -19.53 -2.27
CA LEU A 94 1.37 -20.33 -2.14
C LEU A 94 0.20 -19.70 -2.91
N ALA A 95 0.11 -18.37 -2.91
CA ALA A 95 -0.92 -17.64 -3.65
C ALA A 95 -0.75 -17.81 -5.17
N GLU A 96 0.48 -17.84 -5.66
CA GLU A 96 0.77 -18.07 -7.09
C GLU A 96 0.31 -19.47 -7.52
N GLN A 97 0.56 -20.50 -6.71
CA GLN A 97 0.05 -21.86 -6.98
C GLN A 97 -1.48 -21.90 -6.98
N LEU A 98 -2.13 -21.17 -6.07
CA LEU A 98 -3.59 -21.08 -6.06
C LEU A 98 -4.09 -20.33 -7.31
N ASN A 99 -3.44 -19.25 -7.71
CA ASN A 99 -3.80 -18.49 -8.91
C ASN A 99 -3.70 -19.34 -10.17
N SER A 100 -2.63 -20.14 -10.34
CA SER A 100 -2.50 -21.05 -11.48
C SER A 100 -3.63 -22.10 -11.52
N THR A 101 -3.99 -22.67 -10.37
CA THR A 101 -5.12 -23.61 -10.27
C THR A 101 -6.46 -22.93 -10.62
N LEU A 102 -6.68 -21.69 -10.18
CA LEU A 102 -7.89 -20.92 -10.49
C LEU A 102 -7.94 -20.51 -11.97
N GLU A 103 -6.78 -20.25 -12.58
CA GLU A 103 -6.64 -19.94 -14.00
C GLU A 103 -6.96 -21.15 -14.86
N GLU A 104 -6.41 -22.32 -14.53
CA GLU A 104 -6.76 -23.59 -15.19
C GLU A 104 -8.26 -23.92 -15.09
N ALA A 105 -8.89 -23.55 -13.97
CA ALA A 105 -10.33 -23.69 -13.79
C ALA A 105 -11.17 -22.59 -14.50
N GLY A 106 -10.52 -21.55 -15.07
CA GLY A 106 -11.19 -20.46 -15.77
C GLY A 106 -11.95 -19.48 -14.85
N VAL A 107 -11.73 -19.54 -13.53
CA VAL A 107 -12.50 -18.74 -12.53
C VAL A 107 -11.67 -17.67 -11.83
N ILE A 108 -10.41 -17.49 -12.18
CA ILE A 108 -9.50 -16.56 -11.51
C ILE A 108 -10.02 -15.11 -11.50
N GLY A 109 -10.53 -14.60 -12.63
CA GLY A 109 -11.00 -13.22 -12.75
C GLY A 109 -12.13 -12.87 -11.77
N PRO A 110 -13.26 -13.60 -11.79
CA PRO A 110 -14.33 -13.39 -10.81
C PRO A 110 -13.87 -13.54 -9.36
N VAL A 111 -13.09 -14.57 -9.04
CA VAL A 111 -12.60 -14.79 -7.66
C VAL A 111 -11.79 -13.59 -7.16
N ILE A 112 -10.82 -13.13 -7.93
CA ILE A 112 -9.99 -11.99 -7.55
C ILE A 112 -10.86 -10.74 -7.32
N ARG A 113 -11.82 -10.43 -8.22
CA ARG A 113 -12.66 -9.23 -8.09
C ARG A 113 -13.54 -9.28 -6.85
N TYR A 114 -14.18 -10.43 -6.57
CA TYR A 114 -14.99 -10.58 -5.35
C TYR A 114 -14.15 -10.46 -4.07
N VAL A 115 -12.96 -11.06 -4.05
CA VAL A 115 -12.03 -10.92 -2.92
C VAL A 115 -11.61 -9.45 -2.75
N TYR A 116 -11.33 -8.72 -3.84
CA TYR A 116 -11.04 -7.30 -3.78
C TYR A 116 -12.19 -6.49 -3.19
N ILE A 117 -13.40 -6.64 -3.71
CA ILE A 117 -14.59 -5.90 -3.25
C ILE A 117 -14.82 -6.14 -1.77
N LEU A 118 -14.83 -7.40 -1.35
CA LEU A 118 -15.04 -7.78 0.04
C LEU A 118 -13.94 -7.22 0.94
N PHE A 119 -12.69 -7.37 0.54
CA PHE A 119 -11.54 -7.03 1.37
C PHE A 119 -11.35 -5.50 1.46
N LEU A 120 -11.37 -4.80 0.33
CA LEU A 120 -11.25 -3.33 0.32
C LEU A 120 -12.47 -2.67 0.98
N GLY A 121 -13.68 -3.21 0.75
CA GLY A 121 -14.90 -2.72 1.39
C GLY A 121 -14.88 -2.90 2.90
N ALA A 122 -14.53 -4.10 3.38
CA ALA A 122 -14.42 -4.38 4.81
C ALA A 122 -13.31 -3.56 5.48
N LEU A 123 -12.13 -3.50 4.87
CA LEU A 123 -10.97 -2.79 5.40
C LEU A 123 -11.20 -1.27 5.42
N GLY A 124 -11.63 -0.70 4.30
CA GLY A 124 -11.92 0.72 4.21
C GLY A 124 -13.05 1.13 5.14
N GLY A 125 -14.13 0.32 5.20
CA GLY A 125 -15.24 0.50 6.15
C GLY A 125 -14.79 0.44 7.61
N PHE A 126 -13.89 -0.50 7.95
CA PHE A 126 -13.30 -0.61 9.28
C PHE A 126 -12.50 0.65 9.64
N ILE A 127 -11.61 1.12 8.75
CA ILE A 127 -10.76 2.29 8.99
C ILE A 127 -11.60 3.56 9.19
N VAL A 128 -12.59 3.78 8.31
CA VAL A 128 -13.50 4.95 8.40
C VAL A 128 -14.33 4.89 9.68
N ASN A 129 -14.89 3.72 10.01
CA ASN A 129 -15.67 3.54 11.24
C ASN A 129 -14.83 3.78 12.51
N ASP A 130 -13.59 3.28 12.54
CA ASP A 130 -12.64 3.52 13.63
C ASP A 130 -12.36 5.01 13.82
N TYR A 131 -12.09 5.73 12.73
CA TYR A 131 -11.91 7.18 12.76
C TYR A 131 -13.15 7.92 13.27
N LEU A 132 -14.34 7.55 12.80
CA LEU A 132 -15.59 8.18 13.23
C LEU A 132 -15.87 7.92 14.72
N LYS A 133 -15.57 6.73 15.21
CA LYS A 133 -15.67 6.41 16.64
C LYS A 133 -14.70 7.26 17.46
N MET A 134 -13.45 7.38 17.05
CA MET A 134 -12.46 8.24 17.73
C MET A 134 -12.90 9.70 17.77
N ARG A 135 -13.42 10.23 16.66
CA ARG A 135 -13.91 11.60 16.57
C ARG A 135 -15.13 11.85 17.47
N ARG A 136 -16.04 10.87 17.57
CA ARG A 136 -17.21 10.95 18.47
C ARG A 136 -16.79 10.91 19.94
N ALA A 137 -15.87 10.02 20.30
CA ALA A 137 -15.38 9.88 21.67
C ALA A 137 -14.59 11.12 22.11
N SER A 138 -13.77 11.72 21.24
CA SER A 138 -13.07 13.00 21.52
C SER A 138 -14.03 14.15 21.81
N LYS A 139 -15.26 14.13 21.23
CA LYS A 139 -16.31 15.12 21.51
C LYS A 139 -17.05 14.86 22.82
N SER A 140 -17.04 13.62 23.33
CA SER A 140 -17.87 13.19 24.49
C SER A 140 -17.06 12.99 25.77
N ASN A 141 -15.77 13.33 25.82
CA ASN A 141 -14.84 13.02 26.93
C ASN A 141 -14.88 11.55 27.41
N ALA A 142 -15.37 10.63 26.59
CA ALA A 142 -15.41 9.21 26.90
C ALA A 142 -14.06 8.57 26.60
N GLU A 143 -13.56 7.72 27.51
CA GLU A 143 -12.37 6.91 27.25
C GLU A 143 -12.58 6.05 26.00
N THR A 144 -11.77 6.29 24.99
CA THR A 144 -11.77 5.50 23.76
C THR A 144 -11.21 4.12 24.06
N ILE A 145 -12.06 3.08 24.03
CA ILE A 145 -11.63 1.70 23.83
C ILE A 145 -11.21 1.65 22.34
N SER A 146 -10.02 2.17 22.07
CA SER A 146 -9.51 2.29 20.71
C SER A 146 -8.93 0.94 20.26
N THR A 147 -8.73 0.80 18.96
CA THR A 147 -7.96 -0.24 18.27
C THR A 147 -6.61 -0.58 18.91
N ALA A 148 -6.08 0.29 19.77
CA ALA A 148 -4.98 0.00 20.70
C ALA A 148 -5.24 -1.25 21.58
N SER A 149 -6.50 -1.63 21.81
CA SER A 149 -6.82 -2.84 22.58
C SER A 149 -6.44 -4.12 21.83
N LEU A 150 -6.62 -4.18 20.51
CA LEU A 150 -6.24 -5.34 19.69
C LEU A 150 -4.71 -5.46 19.62
N ALA A 151 -4.02 -4.37 19.31
CA ALA A 151 -2.56 -4.32 19.26
C ALA A 151 -1.93 -4.72 20.62
N ARG A 152 -2.47 -4.21 21.74
CA ARG A 152 -2.02 -4.60 23.10
C ARG A 152 -2.23 -6.08 23.37
N ARG A 153 -3.37 -6.66 22.92
CA ARG A 153 -3.62 -8.11 23.06
C ARG A 153 -2.63 -8.92 22.24
N VAL A 154 -2.33 -8.51 21.01
CA VAL A 154 -1.37 -9.19 20.14
C VAL A 154 0.05 -9.09 20.71
N GLN A 155 0.45 -7.91 21.20
CA GLN A 155 1.74 -7.71 21.85
C GLN A 155 1.87 -8.48 23.17
N ALA A 156 0.76 -8.65 23.92
CA ALA A 156 0.71 -9.44 25.14
C ALA A 156 0.65 -10.96 24.89
N MET A 157 0.43 -11.40 23.65
CA MET A 157 0.41 -12.83 23.32
C MET A 157 1.78 -13.47 23.55
N ARG A 158 1.86 -14.37 24.49
CA ARG A 158 3.03 -15.22 24.73
C ARG A 158 2.88 -16.50 23.92
N VAL A 159 3.41 -16.50 22.69
CA VAL A 159 3.37 -17.67 21.79
C VAL A 159 4.56 -18.59 22.09
N PRO A 160 4.32 -19.83 22.53
CA PRO A 160 5.39 -20.83 22.68
C PRO A 160 5.90 -21.28 21.30
N PRO A 161 7.19 -21.70 21.17
CA PRO A 161 8.19 -21.80 22.21
C PRO A 161 8.84 -20.46 22.57
N HIS A 162 9.12 -20.23 23.86
CA HIS A 162 9.74 -18.98 24.33
C HIS A 162 11.24 -18.89 24.00
N SER A 163 11.84 -20.00 23.62
CA SER A 163 13.22 -20.10 23.19
C SER A 163 13.39 -21.29 22.23
N ILE A 164 14.26 -21.13 21.26
CA ILE A 164 14.64 -22.19 20.30
C ILE A 164 16.11 -22.52 20.54
N TRP A 165 16.40 -23.81 20.69
CA TRP A 165 17.77 -24.28 20.73
C TRP A 165 18.29 -24.44 19.30
N LEU A 166 19.33 -23.69 18.93
CA LEU A 166 20.02 -23.83 17.65
C LEU A 166 21.37 -24.53 17.85
N PRO A 167 21.66 -25.58 17.08
CA PRO A 167 22.98 -26.21 17.10
C PRO A 167 24.07 -25.19 16.78
N GLY A 168 25.03 -25.00 17.69
CA GLY A 168 26.15 -24.06 17.53
C GLY A 168 25.93 -22.62 18.03
N LYS A 169 24.69 -22.19 18.34
CA LYS A 169 24.40 -20.85 18.87
C LYS A 169 23.72 -20.85 20.26
N GLY A 170 23.36 -22.03 20.79
CA GLY A 170 22.72 -22.14 22.10
C GLY A 170 21.22 -21.78 22.07
N ILE A 171 20.69 -21.32 23.21
CA ILE A 171 19.28 -20.95 23.38
C ILE A 171 19.08 -19.51 22.89
N ILE A 172 18.27 -19.33 21.85
CA ILE A 172 17.91 -18.02 21.31
C ILE A 172 16.49 -17.67 21.78
N PRO A 173 16.28 -16.50 22.41
CA PRO A 173 14.94 -16.07 22.78
C PRO A 173 14.10 -15.79 21.51
N THR A 174 12.84 -16.22 21.51
CA THR A 174 11.89 -16.02 20.41
C THR A 174 11.17 -14.67 20.48
N TYR A 175 11.60 -13.79 21.35
CA TYR A 175 11.07 -12.46 21.53
C TYR A 175 12.09 -11.43 21.04
N VAL A 176 11.60 -10.45 20.28
CA VAL A 176 12.42 -9.37 19.72
C VAL A 176 11.87 -8.02 20.17
N SER A 177 12.78 -7.11 20.46
CA SER A 177 12.49 -5.70 20.68
C SER A 177 12.60 -4.94 19.35
N LEU A 178 11.58 -4.12 19.06
CA LEU A 178 11.44 -3.34 17.82
C LEU A 178 11.32 -1.84 18.21
N PRO A 179 12.44 -1.20 18.55
CA PRO A 179 12.43 0.15 19.09
C PRO A 179 11.86 1.20 18.12
N VAL A 180 12.08 1.03 16.81
CA VAL A 180 11.52 1.95 15.80
C VAL A 180 10.00 1.86 15.76
N SER A 181 9.45 0.67 15.93
CA SER A 181 8.01 0.42 16.00
C SER A 181 7.40 0.70 17.38
N GLY A 182 8.21 1.07 18.39
CA GLY A 182 7.75 1.30 19.77
C GLY A 182 7.29 0.04 20.48
N ILE A 183 7.74 -1.15 20.06
CA ILE A 183 7.35 -2.45 20.61
C ILE A 183 8.50 -2.99 21.45
N GLU A 184 8.28 -3.11 22.76
CA GLU A 184 9.32 -3.57 23.69
C GLU A 184 9.61 -5.07 23.55
N SER A 185 8.58 -5.88 23.35
CA SER A 185 8.71 -7.34 23.26
C SER A 185 7.58 -7.92 22.40
N LEU A 186 7.94 -8.56 21.30
CA LEU A 186 7.01 -9.25 20.40
C LEU A 186 7.57 -10.62 20.05
N SER A 187 6.72 -11.65 20.04
CA SER A 187 7.12 -12.95 19.54
C SER A 187 7.45 -12.88 18.04
N VAL A 188 8.59 -13.44 17.65
CA VAL A 188 9.07 -13.51 16.24
C VAL A 188 8.03 -14.17 15.32
N PHE A 189 7.23 -15.09 15.85
CA PHE A 189 6.19 -15.77 15.07
C PHE A 189 5.05 -14.84 14.62
N VAL A 190 4.75 -13.80 15.40
CA VAL A 190 3.64 -12.88 15.09
C VAL A 190 3.91 -12.11 13.79
N PRO A 191 5.04 -11.41 13.61
CA PRO A 191 5.38 -10.76 12.34
C PRO A 191 5.44 -11.75 11.16
N ILE A 192 5.95 -12.97 11.38
CA ILE A 192 6.04 -13.99 10.34
C ILE A 192 4.64 -14.41 9.88
N VAL A 193 3.70 -14.67 10.81
CA VAL A 193 2.32 -15.06 10.46
C VAL A 193 1.58 -13.91 9.78
N VAL A 194 1.73 -12.68 10.29
CA VAL A 194 1.16 -11.49 9.64
C VAL A 194 1.75 -11.31 8.24
N GLY A 195 3.07 -11.44 8.10
CA GLY A 195 3.76 -11.40 6.81
C GLY A 195 3.25 -12.46 5.85
N PHE A 196 3.06 -13.70 6.32
CA PHE A 196 2.51 -14.79 5.51
C PHE A 196 1.09 -14.47 5.02
N ALA A 197 0.20 -14.04 5.91
CA ALA A 197 -1.17 -13.70 5.53
C ALA A 197 -1.20 -12.55 4.51
N VAL A 198 -0.44 -11.48 4.77
CA VAL A 198 -0.34 -10.35 3.84
C VAL A 198 0.29 -10.76 2.52
N GLY A 199 1.37 -11.55 2.54
CA GLY A 199 2.02 -12.06 1.33
C GLY A 199 1.10 -12.96 0.50
N PHE A 200 0.32 -13.81 1.15
CA PHE A 200 -0.68 -14.64 0.48
C PHE A 200 -1.75 -13.79 -0.23
N PHE A 201 -2.36 -12.83 0.45
CA PHE A 201 -3.34 -11.95 -0.18
C PHE A 201 -2.71 -11.02 -1.22
N ALA A 202 -1.46 -10.57 -1.00
CA ALA A 202 -0.71 -9.78 -1.97
C ALA A 202 -0.47 -10.54 -3.28
N GLY A 203 -0.06 -11.80 -3.18
CA GLY A 203 0.13 -12.68 -4.32
C GLY A 203 -1.18 -13.03 -5.02
N LEU A 204 -2.22 -13.36 -4.25
CA LEU A 204 -3.55 -13.68 -4.77
C LEU A 204 -4.15 -12.51 -5.57
N LEU A 205 -4.00 -11.29 -5.08
CA LEU A 205 -4.60 -10.09 -5.66
C LEU A 205 -3.70 -9.37 -6.68
N GLY A 206 -2.43 -9.72 -6.77
CA GLY A 206 -1.50 -9.13 -7.74
C GLY A 206 -1.21 -7.64 -7.54
N ALA A 207 -1.54 -7.06 -6.38
CA ALA A 207 -1.46 -5.60 -6.13
C ALA A 207 -0.26 -5.18 -5.27
N GLY A 208 0.77 -6.01 -5.16
CA GLY A 208 1.96 -5.69 -4.37
C GLY A 208 1.76 -5.69 -2.85
N GLY A 209 0.54 -5.86 -2.34
CA GLY A 209 0.23 -6.10 -0.92
C GLY A 209 0.20 -4.89 0.01
N GLY A 210 0.69 -3.74 -0.41
CA GLY A 210 0.83 -2.57 0.46
C GLY A 210 -0.47 -2.08 1.11
N PHE A 211 -1.59 -2.24 0.41
CA PHE A 211 -2.89 -1.85 0.97
C PHE A 211 -3.36 -2.73 2.13
N LEU A 212 -2.78 -3.91 2.33
CA LEU A 212 -3.08 -4.82 3.43
C LEU A 212 -2.12 -4.65 4.61
N LEU A 213 -0.85 -4.45 4.29
CA LEU A 213 0.22 -4.47 5.29
C LEU A 213 0.14 -3.26 6.21
N MET A 214 -0.10 -2.05 5.65
CA MET A 214 -0.23 -0.85 6.47
C MET A 214 -1.29 -0.99 7.58
N PRO A 215 -2.54 -1.38 7.30
CA PRO A 215 -3.52 -1.63 8.36
C PRO A 215 -3.15 -2.77 9.30
N ALA A 216 -2.57 -3.86 8.80
CA ALA A 216 -2.12 -4.96 9.63
C ALA A 216 -1.05 -4.51 10.64
N LEU A 217 -0.12 -3.65 10.23
CA LEU A 217 0.90 -3.07 11.10
C LEU A 217 0.29 -2.12 12.14
N ILE A 218 -0.61 -1.21 11.72
CA ILE A 218 -1.20 -0.20 12.61
C ILE A 218 -2.17 -0.84 13.61
N PHE A 219 -3.15 -1.59 13.11
CA PHE A 219 -4.24 -2.11 13.93
C PHE A 219 -3.92 -3.48 14.54
N GLY A 220 -3.14 -4.30 13.84
CA GLY A 220 -2.72 -5.62 14.33
C GLY A 220 -1.55 -5.55 15.30
N LEU A 221 -0.47 -4.86 14.92
CA LEU A 221 0.76 -4.81 15.72
C LEU A 221 0.92 -3.54 16.55
N GLY A 222 0.13 -2.49 16.30
CA GLY A 222 0.23 -1.21 17.03
C GLY A 222 1.41 -0.35 16.62
N VAL A 223 1.93 -0.57 15.42
CA VAL A 223 3.04 0.22 14.85
C VAL A 223 2.57 1.65 14.57
N PRO A 224 3.38 2.69 14.87
CA PRO A 224 3.06 4.06 14.49
C PRO A 224 2.81 4.18 12.98
N THR A 225 1.83 5.00 12.59
CA THR A 225 1.38 5.10 11.18
C THR A 225 2.51 5.39 10.21
N THR A 226 3.41 6.31 10.55
CA THR A 226 4.55 6.69 9.70
C THR A 226 5.57 5.55 9.54
N VAL A 227 5.81 4.79 10.62
CA VAL A 227 6.69 3.61 10.61
C VAL A 227 6.05 2.47 9.82
N ALA A 228 4.73 2.29 9.95
CA ALA A 228 3.99 1.32 9.15
C ALA A 228 4.14 1.61 7.65
N ILE A 229 3.97 2.88 7.23
CA ILE A 229 4.17 3.33 5.85
C ILE A 229 5.56 2.95 5.32
N GLY A 230 6.62 3.34 6.04
CA GLY A 230 7.99 3.09 5.60
C GLY A 230 8.35 1.60 5.57
N THR A 231 7.86 0.82 6.54
CA THR A 231 8.10 -0.62 6.63
C THR A 231 7.33 -1.38 5.55
N ASP A 232 6.12 -0.93 5.20
CA ASP A 232 5.32 -1.46 4.10
C ASP A 232 6.04 -1.26 2.75
N LEU A 233 6.50 -0.05 2.47
CA LEU A 233 7.27 0.25 1.25
C LEU A 233 8.51 -0.66 1.11
N PHE A 234 9.17 -0.98 2.21
CA PHE A 234 10.27 -1.94 2.21
C PHE A 234 9.82 -3.36 1.80
N GLN A 235 8.65 -3.80 2.26
CA GLN A 235 8.06 -5.10 1.86
C GLN A 235 7.71 -5.11 0.37
N ILE A 236 7.15 -4.01 -0.14
CA ILE A 236 6.74 -3.88 -1.54
C ILE A 236 7.94 -3.97 -2.50
N ILE A 237 9.15 -3.58 -2.08
CA ILE A 237 10.35 -3.80 -2.91
C ILE A 237 10.48 -5.28 -3.26
N VAL A 238 10.31 -6.17 -2.30
CA VAL A 238 10.48 -7.62 -2.52
C VAL A 238 9.31 -8.19 -3.33
N THR A 239 8.07 -7.87 -2.96
CA THR A 239 6.88 -8.38 -3.66
C THR A 239 6.77 -7.81 -5.08
N GLY A 240 7.07 -6.52 -5.26
CA GLY A 240 7.11 -5.86 -6.57
C GLY A 240 8.23 -6.38 -7.46
N SER A 241 9.42 -6.68 -6.90
CA SER A 241 10.52 -7.29 -7.65
C SER A 241 10.15 -8.66 -8.17
N TRP A 242 9.53 -9.50 -7.33
CA TRP A 242 9.08 -10.82 -7.72
C TRP A 242 8.02 -10.76 -8.83
N GLY A 243 6.99 -9.94 -8.65
CA GLY A 243 5.96 -9.75 -9.66
C GLY A 243 6.52 -9.20 -10.98
N THR A 244 7.38 -8.18 -10.92
CA THR A 244 8.07 -7.65 -12.11
C THR A 244 8.86 -8.74 -12.85
N PHE A 245 9.57 -9.59 -12.10
CA PHE A 245 10.36 -10.67 -12.68
C PHE A 245 9.48 -11.67 -13.45
N ILE A 246 8.36 -12.11 -12.84
CA ILE A 246 7.43 -13.04 -13.50
C ILE A 246 6.87 -12.44 -14.79
N TYR A 247 6.35 -11.22 -14.75
CA TYR A 247 5.76 -10.56 -15.92
C TYR A 247 6.84 -10.20 -16.98
N ALA A 248 8.07 -9.93 -16.58
CA ALA A 248 9.17 -9.72 -17.51
C ALA A 248 9.57 -11.02 -18.24
N MET A 249 9.56 -12.17 -17.55
CA MET A 249 9.78 -13.49 -18.18
C MET A 249 8.72 -13.82 -19.24
N SER A 250 7.49 -13.34 -19.04
CA SER A 250 6.39 -13.48 -20.00
C SER A 250 6.36 -12.36 -21.05
N HIS A 251 7.42 -11.53 -21.16
CA HIS A 251 7.50 -10.37 -22.05
C HIS A 251 6.35 -9.35 -21.91
N SER A 252 5.71 -9.31 -20.74
CA SER A 252 4.50 -8.51 -20.46
C SER A 252 4.81 -7.23 -19.67
N VAL A 253 6.04 -6.73 -19.74
CA VAL A 253 6.48 -5.45 -19.18
C VAL A 253 6.93 -4.54 -20.31
N ASP A 254 6.51 -3.27 -20.29
CA ASP A 254 7.11 -2.23 -21.13
C ASP A 254 8.10 -1.39 -20.29
N PRO A 255 9.42 -1.68 -20.38
CA PRO A 255 10.42 -0.99 -19.57
C PRO A 255 10.50 0.50 -19.88
N LYS A 256 10.25 0.90 -21.13
CA LYS A 256 10.27 2.30 -21.56
C LYS A 256 9.14 3.08 -20.88
N MET A 257 7.95 2.50 -20.80
CA MET A 257 6.79 3.09 -20.11
C MET A 257 7.05 3.15 -18.60
N ALA A 258 7.56 2.07 -17.99
CA ALA A 258 7.88 2.01 -16.57
C ALA A 258 8.91 3.08 -16.16
N ILE A 259 10.02 3.20 -16.89
CA ILE A 259 11.07 4.19 -16.60
C ILE A 259 10.55 5.60 -16.78
N PHE A 260 9.78 5.86 -17.84
CA PHE A 260 9.21 7.18 -18.11
C PHE A 260 8.26 7.62 -16.97
N MET A 261 7.38 6.75 -16.52
CA MET A 261 6.50 7.01 -15.38
C MET A 261 7.27 7.11 -14.06
N LEU A 262 8.35 6.32 -13.88
CA LEU A 262 9.16 6.34 -12.67
C LEU A 262 9.86 7.67 -12.45
N THR A 263 10.28 8.36 -13.53
CA THR A 263 10.86 9.70 -13.41
C THR A 263 9.88 10.69 -12.78
N ALA A 264 8.63 10.65 -13.19
CA ALA A 264 7.57 11.48 -12.62
C ALA A 264 7.16 11.01 -11.21
N ALA A 265 7.06 9.69 -11.01
CA ALA A 265 6.76 9.09 -9.72
C ALA A 265 7.82 9.40 -8.66
N SER A 266 9.09 9.56 -9.04
CA SER A 266 10.17 9.93 -8.13
C SER A 266 9.96 11.31 -7.51
N VAL A 267 9.45 12.27 -8.28
CA VAL A 267 9.08 13.60 -7.79
C VAL A 267 7.86 13.52 -6.87
N GLY A 268 6.80 12.84 -7.30
CA GLY A 268 5.60 12.62 -6.50
C GLY A 268 5.92 11.93 -5.17
N SER A 269 6.77 10.91 -5.20
CA SER A 269 7.24 10.17 -4.02
C SER A 269 7.90 11.06 -2.97
N GLN A 270 8.77 11.97 -3.40
CA GLN A 270 9.40 12.93 -2.49
C GLN A 270 8.38 13.86 -1.83
N LEU A 271 7.39 14.33 -2.60
CA LEU A 271 6.31 15.16 -2.09
C LEU A 271 5.44 14.40 -1.09
N GLY A 272 4.99 13.19 -1.45
CA GLY A 272 4.14 12.35 -0.60
C GLY A 272 4.82 11.96 0.71
N ALA A 273 6.04 11.45 0.65
CA ALA A 273 6.80 11.07 1.83
C ALA A 273 7.09 12.28 2.74
N THR A 274 7.42 13.43 2.18
CA THR A 274 7.64 14.65 2.96
C THR A 274 6.36 15.13 3.64
N ALA A 275 5.22 15.03 2.96
CA ALA A 275 3.92 15.43 3.50
C ALA A 275 3.54 14.66 4.77
N THR A 276 4.04 13.43 4.98
CA THR A 276 3.76 12.66 6.20
C THR A 276 4.26 13.33 7.47
N ASN A 277 5.28 14.21 7.38
CA ASN A 277 5.80 14.94 8.54
C ASN A 277 4.89 16.10 8.97
N PHE A 278 4.05 16.59 8.06
CA PHE A 278 3.18 17.76 8.29
C PHE A 278 1.73 17.36 8.58
N VAL A 279 1.38 16.10 8.38
CA VAL A 279 0.00 15.62 8.51
C VAL A 279 -0.12 14.69 9.71
N GLU A 280 -1.13 14.95 10.55
CA GLU A 280 -1.42 14.12 11.72
C GLU A 280 -1.69 12.66 11.30
N PRO A 281 -1.15 11.66 12.01
CA PRO A 281 -1.33 10.24 11.69
C PRO A 281 -2.80 9.81 11.56
N ALA A 282 -3.70 10.42 12.32
CA ALA A 282 -5.14 10.16 12.24
C ALA A 282 -5.73 10.60 10.89
N ARG A 283 -5.26 11.71 10.33
CA ARG A 283 -5.68 12.20 9.01
C ARG A 283 -5.14 11.33 7.88
N ILE A 284 -3.89 10.84 8.01
CA ILE A 284 -3.35 9.88 7.04
C ILE A 284 -4.24 8.65 6.98
N ARG A 285 -4.62 8.10 8.13
CA ARG A 285 -5.47 6.90 8.20
C ARG A 285 -6.85 7.10 7.58
N ILE A 286 -7.53 8.22 7.84
CA ILE A 286 -8.86 8.44 7.25
C ILE A 286 -8.78 8.65 5.74
N LEU A 287 -7.82 9.44 5.24
CA LEU A 287 -7.61 9.63 3.81
C LEU A 287 -7.32 8.29 3.12
N TYR A 288 -6.50 7.45 3.75
CA TYR A 288 -6.24 6.09 3.30
C TYR A 288 -7.51 5.25 3.23
N GLY A 289 -8.33 5.23 4.29
CA GLY A 289 -9.60 4.51 4.34
C GLY A 289 -10.58 4.96 3.24
N VAL A 290 -10.67 6.26 3.00
CA VAL A 290 -11.50 6.80 1.91
C VAL A 290 -10.98 6.38 0.53
N THR A 291 -9.66 6.40 0.33
CA THR A 291 -9.04 5.95 -0.93
C THR A 291 -9.32 4.47 -1.20
N ILE A 292 -9.21 3.62 -0.17
CA ILE A 292 -9.52 2.19 -0.27
C ILE A 292 -11.01 1.95 -0.59
N LEU A 293 -11.92 2.66 0.07
CA LEU A 293 -13.35 2.56 -0.24
C LEU A 293 -13.65 2.99 -1.68
N GLY A 294 -13.00 4.06 -2.14
CA GLY A 294 -13.10 4.48 -3.54
C GLY A 294 -12.60 3.42 -4.51
N GLY A 295 -11.50 2.74 -4.17
CA GLY A 295 -11.00 1.59 -4.92
C GLY A 295 -12.00 0.43 -4.93
N ALA A 296 -12.63 0.11 -3.79
CA ALA A 296 -13.68 -0.92 -3.70
C ALA A 296 -14.88 -0.61 -4.62
N VAL A 297 -15.31 0.67 -4.63
CA VAL A 297 -16.40 1.12 -5.52
C VAL A 297 -16.00 0.98 -6.99
N ALA A 298 -14.77 1.38 -7.35
CA ALA A 298 -14.30 1.25 -8.72
C ALA A 298 -14.27 -0.21 -9.19
N VAL A 299 -13.72 -1.13 -8.37
CA VAL A 299 -13.71 -2.57 -8.68
C VAL A 299 -15.12 -3.15 -8.74
N ALA A 300 -16.05 -2.68 -7.89
CA ALA A 300 -17.45 -3.12 -7.94
C ALA A 300 -18.14 -2.66 -9.24
N LEU A 301 -17.91 -1.43 -9.68
CA LEU A 301 -18.42 -0.92 -10.96
C LEU A 301 -17.84 -1.72 -12.14
N GLU A 302 -16.55 -2.01 -12.12
CA GLU A 302 -15.90 -2.86 -13.13
C GLU A 302 -16.48 -4.28 -13.11
N GLN A 303 -16.75 -4.87 -11.95
CA GLN A 303 -17.41 -6.18 -11.86
C GLN A 303 -18.82 -6.15 -12.48
N VAL A 304 -19.59 -5.09 -12.25
CA VAL A 304 -20.94 -4.94 -12.85
C VAL A 304 -20.85 -4.81 -14.37
N SER A 305 -19.83 -4.14 -14.91
CA SER A 305 -19.65 -3.99 -16.37
C SER A 305 -19.46 -5.35 -17.08
N THR A 306 -19.01 -6.39 -16.36
CA THR A 306 -18.80 -7.73 -16.96
C THR A 306 -20.08 -8.58 -17.06
N PHE A 307 -21.21 -8.14 -16.50
CA PHE A 307 -22.46 -8.92 -16.57
C PHE A 307 -23.25 -8.73 -17.87
N SER A 308 -23.06 -7.60 -18.57
CA SER A 308 -23.78 -7.33 -19.82
C SER A 308 -23.07 -6.25 -20.65
N ASP A 309 -23.03 -6.44 -21.95
CA ASP A 309 -22.48 -5.48 -22.91
C ASP A 309 -23.19 -4.12 -22.85
N SER A 310 -24.46 -4.10 -22.43
CA SER A 310 -25.25 -2.86 -22.24
C SER A 310 -24.68 -1.91 -21.17
N VAL A 311 -23.83 -2.42 -20.27
CA VAL A 311 -23.23 -1.67 -19.15
C VAL A 311 -21.69 -1.62 -19.24
N GLU A 312 -21.12 -1.96 -20.40
CA GLU A 312 -19.66 -1.92 -20.65
C GLU A 312 -19.05 -0.52 -20.34
N PHE A 313 -19.81 0.56 -20.55
CA PHE A 313 -19.38 1.91 -20.20
C PHE A 313 -19.00 2.08 -18.73
N LEU A 314 -19.49 1.20 -17.82
CA LEU A 314 -19.17 1.23 -16.40
C LEU A 314 -17.69 0.94 -16.13
N SER A 315 -16.98 0.23 -17.00
CA SER A 315 -15.53 0.02 -16.88
C SER A 315 -14.78 1.35 -17.04
N THR A 316 -15.19 2.17 -18.00
CA THR A 316 -14.65 3.52 -18.18
C THR A 316 -15.00 4.43 -16.99
N VAL A 317 -16.24 4.34 -16.50
CA VAL A 317 -16.67 5.08 -15.31
C VAL A 317 -15.87 4.66 -14.07
N ALA A 318 -15.65 3.37 -13.86
CA ALA A 318 -14.84 2.82 -12.77
C ALA A 318 -13.43 3.41 -12.76
N SER A 319 -12.80 3.42 -13.92
CA SER A 319 -11.45 3.95 -14.10
C SER A 319 -11.40 5.48 -13.90
N MET A 320 -12.40 6.23 -14.40
CA MET A 320 -12.53 7.66 -14.16
C MET A 320 -12.74 7.98 -12.67
N VAL A 321 -13.57 7.20 -11.97
CA VAL A 321 -13.78 7.33 -10.51
C VAL A 321 -12.46 7.13 -9.78
N LEU A 322 -11.70 6.09 -10.14
CA LEU A 322 -10.42 5.79 -9.51
C LEU A 322 -9.42 6.93 -9.69
N LEU A 323 -9.25 7.43 -10.92
CA LEU A 323 -8.34 8.54 -11.23
C LEU A 323 -8.79 9.86 -10.58
N SER A 324 -10.10 10.12 -10.52
CA SER A 324 -10.64 11.32 -9.86
C SER A 324 -10.37 11.30 -8.36
N ILE A 325 -10.56 10.16 -7.69
CA ILE A 325 -10.24 9.98 -6.28
C ILE A 325 -8.74 10.16 -6.04
N ALA A 326 -7.90 9.56 -6.87
CA ALA A 326 -6.45 9.71 -6.78
C ALA A 326 -6.00 11.17 -6.94
N GLY A 327 -6.55 11.87 -7.93
CA GLY A 327 -6.28 13.30 -8.16
C GLY A 327 -6.73 14.17 -7.00
N ALA A 328 -7.96 13.96 -6.51
CA ALA A 328 -8.49 14.68 -5.35
C ALA A 328 -7.64 14.44 -4.08
N MET A 329 -7.15 13.22 -3.86
CA MET A 329 -6.26 12.92 -2.75
C MET A 329 -4.90 13.60 -2.89
N CYS A 330 -4.29 13.60 -4.08
CA CYS A 330 -3.05 14.33 -4.32
C CYS A 330 -3.21 15.83 -4.03
N LEU A 331 -4.29 16.44 -4.52
CA LEU A 331 -4.58 17.86 -4.26
C LEU A 331 -4.78 18.12 -2.75
N THR A 332 -5.47 17.22 -2.05
CA THR A 332 -5.69 17.33 -0.61
C THR A 332 -4.37 17.23 0.16
N ILE A 333 -3.49 16.31 -0.20
CA ILE A 333 -2.16 16.14 0.41
C ILE A 333 -1.31 17.40 0.18
N MET A 334 -1.28 17.91 -1.05
CA MET A 334 -0.54 19.13 -1.38
C MET A 334 -1.09 20.35 -0.63
N ALA A 335 -2.41 20.50 -0.55
CA ALA A 335 -3.04 21.60 0.19
C ALA A 335 -2.70 21.54 1.68
N MET A 336 -2.78 20.36 2.29
CA MET A 336 -2.39 20.18 3.70
C MET A 336 -0.92 20.51 3.96
N MET A 337 -0.02 20.10 3.07
CA MET A 337 1.40 20.41 3.16
C MET A 337 1.67 21.93 3.06
N ILE A 338 1.02 22.63 2.12
CA ILE A 338 1.16 24.08 1.95
C ILE A 338 0.64 24.81 3.18
N ILE A 339 -0.53 24.44 3.71
CA ILE A 339 -1.13 25.07 4.89
C ILE A 339 -0.23 24.87 6.12
N ALA A 340 0.29 23.67 6.31
CA ALA A 340 1.18 23.35 7.43
C ALA A 340 2.49 24.14 7.36
N ASN A 341 3.09 24.26 6.16
CA ASN A 341 4.33 25.00 5.96
C ASN A 341 4.14 26.50 6.22
N ARG A 342 3.01 27.10 5.80
CA ARG A 342 2.69 28.51 6.10
C ARG A 342 2.57 28.76 7.59
N LYS A 343 1.86 27.89 8.33
CA LYS A 343 1.74 28.01 9.79
C LYS A 343 3.09 27.94 10.52
N SER A 344 4.00 27.11 10.05
CA SER A 344 5.35 27.01 10.61
C SER A 344 6.16 28.28 10.37
N GLN A 345 6.02 28.92 9.20
CA GLN A 345 6.70 30.19 8.90
C GLN A 345 6.15 31.34 9.74
N ASP A 346 4.83 31.42 9.92
CA ASP A 346 4.21 32.47 10.74
C ASP A 346 4.67 32.39 12.23
N GLN A 347 4.83 31.17 12.75
CA GLN A 347 5.33 30.98 14.12
C GLN A 347 6.81 31.38 14.28
N THR A 348 7.66 31.15 13.28
CA THR A 348 9.07 31.56 13.31
C THR A 348 9.25 33.10 13.21
N VAL A 349 8.37 33.80 12.52
CA VAL A 349 8.40 35.26 12.44
C VAL A 349 8.01 35.88 13.79
N VAL A 350 6.97 35.38 14.45
CA VAL A 350 6.50 35.89 15.76
C VAL A 350 7.55 35.68 16.85
N THR A 351 8.32 34.60 16.84
CA THR A 351 9.40 34.35 17.82
C THR A 351 10.70 35.07 17.51
N ALA A 352 10.83 35.71 16.35
CA ALA A 352 12.00 36.51 16.00
C ALA A 352 11.83 38.02 16.35
N ASP A 353 10.58 38.45 16.62
CA ASP A 353 10.25 39.82 16.97
C ASP A 353 10.14 40.06 18.53
N ASP A 354 10.24 38.99 19.35
CA ASP A 354 10.38 39.00 20.80
C ASP A 354 11.86 38.81 21.24
#